data_a0e1d9e35e5b9832b1e64640b05ed227
#
_entry.id   a0e1d9e35e5b9832b1e64640b05ed227
#
_cell.length_a   1.000
_cell.length_b   1.000
_cell.length_c   1.000
_cell.angle_alpha   90.00
_cell.angle_beta   90.00
_cell.angle_gamma   90.00
#
_symmetry.space_group_name_H-M   'P 1'
#
loop_
_entity.id
_entity.type
_entity.pdbx_description
1 polymer ?
#
loop_
_entity_poly.entity_id
_entity_poly.type
_entity_poly.pdbx_seq_one_letter_code
_entity_poly.pdbx_strand_id
1 'polypeptide(L)'
;LEKAMLERRSIRGFKDEPVSKALLEDVIALANRAPSSCNTQPWHLHVLTGKPLEAVRQGNTERMLAGVTPVREIEDYAAYEGEHRKRQIEIAVQLFEAMGIKREDAERRQDWVMRGFRQFDAPVSIVVCFDRSLLENTIAHFDTGAMTYGLVLAAWSKGLGAVINGQGIMQSPVVREAANIPEDQVILT
;
A
#
# COMPACT_ATOMS: atom_id res chain seq x y z
N LEU A 1 -2.99 -15.50 -16.41
CA LEU A 1 -3.01 -15.59 -14.95
C LEU A 1 -1.67 -16.12 -14.42
N GLU A 2 -1.26 -17.32 -14.83
CA GLU A 2 -0.01 -17.96 -14.39
C GLU A 2 1.21 -17.02 -14.52
N LYS A 3 1.40 -16.42 -15.70
CA LYS A 3 2.47 -15.45 -15.94
C LYS A 3 2.42 -14.27 -14.96
N ALA A 4 1.23 -13.70 -14.71
CA ALA A 4 1.08 -12.60 -13.76
C ALA A 4 1.46 -13.04 -12.33
N MET A 5 1.06 -14.23 -11.91
CA MET A 5 1.39 -14.75 -10.58
C MET A 5 2.90 -15.02 -10.42
N LEU A 6 3.55 -15.56 -11.44
CA LEU A 6 4.98 -15.90 -11.41
C LEU A 6 5.91 -14.67 -11.54
N GLU A 7 5.54 -13.71 -12.38
CA GLU A 7 6.40 -12.59 -12.74
C GLU A 7 6.16 -11.32 -11.92
N ARG A 8 4.97 -11.17 -11.30
CA ARG A 8 4.66 -10.01 -10.49
C ARG A 8 5.75 -9.76 -9.44
N ARG A 9 6.12 -8.51 -9.31
CA ARG A 9 7.03 -8.02 -8.25
C ARG A 9 6.41 -6.83 -7.53
N SER A 10 6.90 -6.54 -6.33
CA SER A 10 6.63 -5.29 -5.64
C SER A 10 7.47 -4.18 -6.26
N ILE A 11 6.87 -3.41 -7.14
CA ILE A 11 7.53 -2.31 -7.85
C ILE A 11 7.58 -1.08 -6.96
N ARG A 12 8.77 -0.50 -6.80
CA ARG A 12 9.03 0.66 -5.93
C ARG A 12 9.77 1.80 -6.65
N GLY A 13 9.73 1.80 -7.97
CA GLY A 13 10.18 2.87 -8.84
C GLY A 13 9.18 3.01 -9.97
N PHE A 14 8.59 4.18 -10.11
CA PHE A 14 7.54 4.45 -11.07
C PHE A 14 7.99 5.55 -12.03
N LYS A 15 7.41 5.56 -13.22
CA LYS A 15 7.52 6.65 -14.17
C LYS A 15 6.55 7.77 -13.76
N ASP A 16 6.93 9.00 -14.06
CA ASP A 16 6.04 10.16 -13.91
C ASP A 16 5.11 10.26 -15.14
N GLU A 17 4.29 9.23 -15.30
CA GLU A 17 3.32 9.12 -16.39
C GLU A 17 1.93 8.93 -15.80
N PRO A 18 0.94 9.74 -16.19
CA PRO A 18 -0.42 9.58 -15.66
C PRO A 18 -1.04 8.26 -16.14
N VAL A 19 -1.76 7.60 -15.24
CA VAL A 19 -2.57 6.43 -15.57
C VAL A 19 -3.98 6.91 -15.91
N SER A 20 -4.51 6.48 -17.06
CA SER A 20 -5.85 6.91 -17.48
C SER A 20 -6.94 6.38 -16.55
N LYS A 21 -8.02 7.17 -16.38
CA LYS A 21 -9.17 6.77 -15.57
C LYS A 21 -9.77 5.46 -16.04
N ALA A 22 -9.91 5.27 -17.35
CA ALA A 22 -10.45 4.04 -17.93
C ALA A 22 -9.62 2.81 -17.56
N LEU A 23 -8.28 2.93 -17.57
CA LEU A 23 -7.39 1.82 -17.18
C LEU A 23 -7.51 1.51 -15.69
N LEU A 24 -7.66 2.53 -14.83
CA LEU A 24 -7.89 2.33 -13.40
C LEU A 24 -9.24 1.66 -13.13
N GLU A 25 -10.29 2.08 -13.82
CA GLU A 25 -11.62 1.46 -13.74
C GLU A 25 -11.58 -0.01 -14.16
N ASP A 26 -10.86 -0.34 -15.24
CA ASP A 26 -10.65 -1.73 -15.68
C ASP A 26 -9.93 -2.57 -14.59
N VAL A 27 -8.88 -2.03 -14.00
CA VAL A 27 -8.12 -2.71 -12.92
C VAL A 27 -9.00 -2.97 -11.71
N ILE A 28 -9.77 -1.97 -11.29
CA ILE A 28 -10.68 -2.06 -10.14
C ILE A 28 -11.82 -3.05 -10.45
N ALA A 29 -12.41 -3.00 -11.64
CA ALA A 29 -13.46 -3.94 -12.04
C ALA A 29 -12.99 -5.40 -12.00
N LEU A 30 -11.75 -5.66 -12.43
CA LEU A 30 -11.15 -7.00 -12.33
C LEU A 30 -10.91 -7.40 -10.87
N ALA A 31 -10.39 -6.49 -10.03
CA ALA A 31 -10.14 -6.77 -8.62
C ALA A 31 -11.43 -7.04 -7.84
N ASN A 32 -12.51 -6.34 -8.16
CA ASN A 32 -13.84 -6.55 -7.55
C ASN A 32 -14.48 -7.91 -7.90
N ARG A 33 -13.82 -8.73 -8.72
CA ARG A 33 -14.19 -10.14 -8.91
C ARG A 33 -13.66 -11.05 -7.80
N ALA A 34 -12.92 -10.50 -6.83
CA ALA A 34 -12.48 -11.25 -5.68
C ALA A 34 -13.69 -11.86 -4.93
N PRO A 35 -13.60 -13.11 -4.47
CA PRO A 35 -14.63 -13.68 -3.62
C PRO A 35 -14.62 -13.03 -2.24
N SER A 36 -15.78 -13.02 -1.58
CA SER A 36 -15.90 -12.67 -0.17
C SER A 36 -16.91 -13.57 0.52
N SER A 37 -16.79 -13.73 1.82
CA SER A 37 -17.73 -14.51 2.64
C SER A 37 -19.15 -14.00 2.44
N CYS A 38 -20.08 -14.87 2.09
CA CYS A 38 -21.48 -14.52 1.80
C CYS A 38 -21.65 -13.36 0.81
N ASN A 39 -20.64 -13.10 -0.04
CA ASN A 39 -20.61 -11.98 -0.98
C ASN A 39 -20.74 -10.60 -0.32
N THR A 40 -20.21 -10.43 0.88
CA THR A 40 -20.33 -9.19 1.66
C THR A 40 -19.54 -8.02 1.10
N GLN A 41 -18.45 -8.28 0.36
CA GLN A 41 -17.62 -7.27 -0.32
C GLN A 41 -17.29 -6.09 0.60
N PRO A 42 -16.61 -6.32 1.75
CA PRO A 42 -16.46 -5.33 2.81
C PRO A 42 -15.54 -4.16 2.48
N TRP A 43 -14.87 -4.19 1.34
CA TRP A 43 -13.83 -3.26 0.94
C TRP A 43 -14.36 -1.97 0.31
N HIS A 44 -13.66 -0.88 0.56
CA HIS A 44 -13.81 0.40 -0.11
C HIS A 44 -12.46 0.84 -0.70
N LEU A 45 -12.48 1.47 -1.86
CA LEU A 45 -11.28 1.92 -2.56
C LEU A 45 -11.33 3.42 -2.79
N HIS A 46 -10.32 4.13 -2.31
CA HIS A 46 -10.14 5.56 -2.56
C HIS A 46 -8.95 5.76 -3.48
N VAL A 47 -9.21 6.22 -4.70
CA VAL A 47 -8.17 6.41 -5.71
C VAL A 47 -7.65 7.85 -5.64
N LEU A 48 -6.37 7.99 -5.36
CA LEU A 48 -5.69 9.27 -5.24
C LEU A 48 -4.78 9.51 -6.44
N THR A 49 -4.92 10.67 -7.04
CA THR A 49 -4.05 11.20 -8.11
C THR A 49 -3.88 12.71 -7.90
N GLY A 50 -2.89 13.31 -8.55
CA GLY A 50 -2.69 14.78 -8.53
C GLY A 50 -2.65 15.37 -7.12
N LYS A 51 -3.40 16.45 -6.88
CA LYS A 51 -3.35 17.23 -5.62
C LYS A 51 -3.63 16.42 -4.34
N PRO A 52 -4.66 15.56 -4.25
CA PRO A 52 -4.86 14.72 -3.07
C PRO A 52 -3.68 13.78 -2.79
N LEU A 53 -3.10 13.17 -3.82
CA LEU A 53 -1.94 12.30 -3.67
C LEU A 53 -0.71 13.08 -3.20
N GLU A 54 -0.50 14.28 -3.73
CA GLU A 54 0.59 15.16 -3.30
C GLU A 54 0.43 15.61 -1.85
N ALA A 55 -0.79 15.90 -1.40
CA ALA A 55 -1.08 16.23 0.00
C ALA A 55 -0.70 15.07 0.94
N VAL A 56 -0.98 13.80 0.54
CA VAL A 56 -0.54 12.62 1.30
C VAL A 56 0.99 12.53 1.37
N ARG A 57 1.69 12.71 0.24
CA ARG A 57 3.15 12.66 0.20
C ARG A 57 3.78 13.71 1.10
N GLN A 58 3.33 14.95 0.96
CA GLN A 58 3.83 16.06 1.73
C GLN A 58 3.55 15.87 3.22
N GLY A 59 2.30 15.64 3.60
CA GLY A 59 1.91 15.51 5.00
C GLY A 59 2.57 14.31 5.69
N ASN A 60 2.68 13.16 5.03
CA ASN A 60 3.42 12.00 5.54
C ASN A 60 4.89 12.34 5.77
N THR A 61 5.53 13.00 4.79
CA THR A 61 6.96 13.35 4.87
C THR A 61 7.21 14.34 5.99
N GLU A 62 6.45 15.42 6.08
CA GLU A 62 6.58 16.46 7.11
C GLU A 62 6.41 15.86 8.51
N ARG A 63 5.39 15.06 8.74
CA ARG A 63 5.15 14.44 10.04
C ARG A 63 6.25 13.45 10.43
N MET A 64 6.73 12.66 9.47
CA MET A 64 7.83 11.71 9.74
C MET A 64 9.15 12.42 10.02
N LEU A 65 9.49 13.48 9.30
CA LEU A 65 10.70 14.29 9.56
C LEU A 65 10.61 15.06 10.86
N ALA A 66 9.41 15.47 11.28
CA ALA A 66 9.15 16.10 12.57
C ALA A 66 9.14 15.09 13.75
N GLY A 67 9.35 13.80 13.50
CA GLY A 67 9.35 12.75 14.53
C GLY A 67 7.97 12.46 15.11
N VAL A 68 6.89 12.79 14.41
CA VAL A 68 5.53 12.48 14.85
C VAL A 68 5.34 10.97 14.86
N THR A 69 4.90 10.44 15.99
CA THR A 69 4.62 9.01 16.14
C THR A 69 3.65 8.53 15.07
N PRO A 70 3.95 7.43 14.36
CA PRO A 70 3.01 6.83 13.42
C PRO A 70 1.68 6.47 14.08
N VAL A 71 0.58 6.78 13.39
CA VAL A 71 -0.78 6.42 13.81
C VAL A 71 -1.41 5.58 12.73
N ARG A 72 -1.53 4.28 12.96
CA ARG A 72 -2.29 3.35 12.12
C ARG A 72 -3.68 3.14 12.68
N GLU A 73 -4.63 2.79 11.85
CA GLU A 73 -5.98 2.48 12.30
C GLU A 73 -6.16 1.02 12.72
N ILE A 74 -5.26 0.16 12.28
CA ILE A 74 -5.14 -1.23 12.74
C ILE A 74 -3.83 -1.33 13.51
N GLU A 75 -3.92 -1.51 14.83
CA GLU A 75 -2.79 -1.37 15.76
C GLU A 75 -1.90 -2.63 15.86
N ASP A 76 -2.41 -3.81 15.55
CA ASP A 76 -1.73 -5.07 15.80
C ASP A 76 -0.62 -5.38 14.80
N TYR A 77 0.52 -4.77 15.04
CA TYR A 77 1.78 -5.21 14.46
C TYR A 77 2.63 -5.91 15.53
N ALA A 78 2.30 -7.17 15.78
CA ALA A 78 3.20 -8.03 16.54
C ALA A 78 4.55 -8.10 15.83
N ALA A 79 5.65 -7.97 16.57
CA ALA A 79 6.98 -8.13 15.99
C ALA A 79 7.13 -9.54 15.42
N TYR A 80 7.68 -9.64 14.22
CA TYR A 80 7.97 -10.95 13.66
C TYR A 80 9.10 -11.63 14.42
N GLU A 81 8.95 -12.93 14.69
CA GLU A 81 9.93 -13.77 15.38
C GLU A 81 10.29 -15.00 14.54
N GLY A 82 11.31 -15.74 14.95
CA GLY A 82 11.73 -16.99 14.32
C GLY A 82 11.96 -16.87 12.81
N GLU A 83 11.42 -17.79 12.03
CA GLU A 83 11.56 -17.83 10.57
C GLU A 83 10.94 -16.62 9.86
N HIS A 84 9.90 -16.02 10.43
CA HIS A 84 9.29 -14.80 9.86
C HIS A 84 10.26 -13.61 9.96
N ARG A 85 10.92 -13.45 11.12
CA ARG A 85 11.94 -12.40 11.31
C ARG A 85 13.14 -12.62 10.40
N LYS A 86 13.59 -13.86 10.25
CA LYS A 86 14.69 -14.21 9.35
C LYS A 86 14.39 -13.77 7.92
N ARG A 87 13.24 -14.16 7.37
CA ARG A 87 12.79 -13.74 6.02
C ARG A 87 12.69 -12.22 5.87
N GLN A 88 12.20 -11.53 6.91
CA GLN A 88 12.13 -10.07 6.91
C GLN A 88 13.52 -9.42 6.81
N ILE A 89 14.52 -9.97 7.50
CA ILE A 89 15.90 -9.48 7.44
C ILE A 89 16.52 -9.81 6.07
N GLU A 90 16.38 -11.03 5.60
CA GLU A 90 16.92 -11.50 4.32
C GLU A 90 16.44 -10.64 3.15
N ILE A 91 15.13 -10.36 3.07
CA ILE A 91 14.60 -9.52 1.99
C ILE A 91 15.06 -8.07 2.09
N ALA A 92 15.26 -7.53 3.31
CA ALA A 92 15.80 -6.20 3.49
C ALA A 92 17.28 -6.10 3.05
N VAL A 93 18.09 -7.13 3.34
CA VAL A 93 19.48 -7.21 2.89
C VAL A 93 19.53 -7.28 1.37
N GLN A 94 18.81 -8.21 0.75
CA GLN A 94 18.75 -8.36 -0.71
C GLN A 94 18.32 -7.07 -1.42
N LEU A 95 17.34 -6.36 -0.83
CA LEU A 95 16.85 -5.11 -1.39
C LEU A 95 17.93 -4.02 -1.37
N PHE A 96 18.62 -3.83 -0.25
CA PHE A 96 19.69 -2.83 -0.14
C PHE A 96 20.89 -3.19 -1.01
N GLU A 97 21.27 -4.47 -1.11
CA GLU A 97 22.31 -4.96 -2.01
C GLU A 97 21.96 -4.67 -3.48
N ALA A 98 20.73 -4.99 -3.90
CA ALA A 98 20.26 -4.73 -5.27
C ALA A 98 20.27 -3.24 -5.63
N MET A 99 20.11 -2.37 -4.62
CA MET A 99 20.17 -0.91 -4.78
C MET A 99 21.58 -0.32 -4.61
N GLY A 100 22.57 -1.13 -4.30
CA GLY A 100 23.92 -0.66 -3.99
C GLY A 100 23.99 0.27 -2.78
N ILE A 101 23.11 0.06 -1.77
CA ILE A 101 23.06 0.82 -0.53
C ILE A 101 23.76 0.03 0.57
N LYS A 102 24.87 0.53 1.05
CA LYS A 102 25.65 -0.11 2.10
C LYS A 102 25.03 0.09 3.48
N ARG A 103 25.44 -0.77 4.44
CA ARG A 103 24.90 -0.71 5.80
C ARG A 103 25.26 0.60 6.53
N GLU A 104 26.44 1.12 6.28
CA GLU A 104 26.98 2.38 6.83
C GLU A 104 26.40 3.64 6.16
N ASP A 105 25.74 3.50 5.02
CA ASP A 105 25.15 4.62 4.27
C ASP A 105 23.79 5.03 4.85
N ALA A 106 23.85 5.73 5.99
CA ALA A 106 22.65 6.11 6.74
C ALA A 106 21.72 7.03 5.94
N GLU A 107 22.29 7.96 5.17
CA GLU A 107 21.52 8.93 4.38
C GLU A 107 20.69 8.24 3.29
N ARG A 108 21.31 7.40 2.44
CA ARG A 108 20.61 6.66 1.40
C ARG A 108 19.60 5.66 1.96
N ARG A 109 19.88 5.07 3.13
CA ARG A 109 18.94 4.20 3.83
C ARG A 109 17.73 4.98 4.32
N GLN A 110 17.93 6.17 4.88
CA GLN A 110 16.86 7.05 5.31
C GLN A 110 16.00 7.52 4.12
N ASP A 111 16.64 7.97 3.03
CA ASP A 111 15.91 8.33 1.82
C ASP A 111 15.05 7.17 1.29
N TRP A 112 15.61 5.96 1.25
CA TRP A 112 14.85 4.78 0.86
C TRP A 112 13.61 4.55 1.74
N VAL A 113 13.75 4.68 3.06
CA VAL A 113 12.62 4.56 3.99
C VAL A 113 11.58 5.63 3.71
N MET A 114 12.02 6.87 3.51
CA MET A 114 11.13 8.00 3.23
C MET A 114 10.34 7.86 1.92
N ARG A 115 10.86 7.12 0.94
CA ARG A 115 10.14 6.84 -0.30
C ARG A 115 8.82 6.09 -0.08
N GLY A 116 8.77 5.17 0.88
CA GLY A 116 7.53 4.49 1.25
C GLY A 116 6.46 5.46 1.76
N PHE A 117 6.86 6.44 2.57
CA PHE A 117 5.95 7.49 3.06
C PHE A 117 5.46 8.42 1.94
N ARG A 118 6.28 8.64 0.90
CA ARG A 118 5.91 9.38 -0.31
C ARG A 118 5.15 8.55 -1.35
N GLN A 119 4.63 7.36 -1.00
CA GLN A 119 3.95 6.45 -1.93
C GLN A 119 4.87 5.98 -3.09
N PHE A 120 6.20 5.90 -2.85
CA PHE A 120 7.23 5.59 -3.86
C PHE A 120 7.17 6.49 -5.10
N ASP A 121 6.65 7.70 -4.95
CA ASP A 121 6.44 8.70 -6.01
C ASP A 121 5.58 8.18 -7.18
N ALA A 122 4.68 7.20 -6.91
CA ALA A 122 3.81 6.60 -7.91
C ALA A 122 2.72 7.60 -8.37
N PRO A 123 2.33 7.65 -9.65
CA PRO A 123 1.33 8.60 -10.16
C PRO A 123 -0.08 8.33 -9.63
N VAL A 124 -0.32 7.16 -9.04
CA VAL A 124 -1.60 6.75 -8.46
C VAL A 124 -1.34 6.03 -7.12
N SER A 125 -2.14 6.32 -6.12
CA SER A 125 -2.25 5.53 -4.91
C SER A 125 -3.72 5.12 -4.70
N ILE A 126 -3.95 3.86 -4.32
CA ILE A 126 -5.29 3.36 -3.98
C ILE A 126 -5.27 3.02 -2.51
N VAL A 127 -6.03 3.77 -1.71
CA VAL A 127 -6.21 3.45 -0.29
C VAL A 127 -7.31 2.41 -0.18
N VAL A 128 -6.96 1.29 0.42
CA VAL A 128 -7.87 0.18 0.66
C VAL A 128 -8.40 0.28 2.08
N CYS A 129 -9.70 0.40 2.19
CA CYS A 129 -10.43 0.47 3.45
C CYS A 129 -11.45 -0.67 3.54
N PHE A 130 -12.02 -0.87 4.73
CA PHE A 130 -13.18 -1.73 4.95
C PHE A 130 -14.09 -1.12 6.04
N ASP A 131 -15.30 -1.63 6.20
CA ASP A 131 -16.26 -1.10 7.16
C ASP A 131 -15.75 -1.19 8.60
N ARG A 132 -15.80 -0.10 9.36
CA ARG A 132 -15.38 -0.05 10.76
C ARG A 132 -16.16 -1.01 11.65
N SER A 133 -17.41 -1.28 11.33
CA SER A 133 -18.23 -2.27 12.04
C SER A 133 -17.67 -3.70 11.96
N LEU A 134 -16.77 -3.94 11.01
CA LEU A 134 -16.11 -5.24 10.79
C LEU A 134 -14.66 -5.27 11.29
N LEU A 135 -14.23 -4.30 12.11
CA LEU A 135 -12.85 -4.19 12.57
C LEU A 135 -12.33 -5.47 13.23
N GLU A 136 -13.14 -6.11 14.07
CA GLU A 136 -12.80 -7.36 14.76
C GLU A 136 -13.11 -8.63 13.94
N ASN A 137 -13.66 -8.48 12.73
CA ASN A 137 -14.01 -9.60 11.88
C ASN A 137 -12.81 -10.02 11.00
N THR A 138 -12.09 -11.06 11.41
CA THR A 138 -10.92 -11.57 10.68
C THR A 138 -11.23 -12.03 9.26
N ILE A 139 -12.47 -12.43 8.98
CA ILE A 139 -12.89 -12.81 7.61
C ILE A 139 -12.97 -11.57 6.70
N ALA A 140 -13.43 -10.44 7.23
CA ALA A 140 -13.44 -9.19 6.46
C ALA A 140 -12.01 -8.73 6.08
N HIS A 141 -11.04 -8.92 6.98
CA HIS A 141 -9.62 -8.67 6.69
C HIS A 141 -9.08 -9.62 5.61
N PHE A 142 -9.42 -10.91 5.71
CA PHE A 142 -9.04 -11.92 4.71
C PHE A 142 -9.63 -11.58 3.33
N ASP A 143 -10.92 -11.28 3.26
CA ASP A 143 -11.63 -10.94 2.03
C ASP A 143 -11.05 -9.66 1.40
N THR A 144 -10.79 -8.62 2.21
CA THR A 144 -10.15 -7.37 1.76
C THR A 144 -8.73 -7.62 1.26
N GLY A 145 -7.99 -8.53 1.90
CA GLY A 145 -6.67 -8.98 1.44
C GLY A 145 -6.73 -9.70 0.09
N ALA A 146 -7.73 -10.54 -0.13
CA ALA A 146 -7.95 -11.21 -1.42
C ALA A 146 -8.22 -10.20 -2.54
N MET A 147 -9.08 -9.20 -2.30
CA MET A 147 -9.34 -8.10 -3.23
C MET A 147 -8.08 -7.28 -3.49
N THR A 148 -7.30 -6.93 -2.45
CA THR A 148 -6.04 -6.20 -2.59
C THR A 148 -5.03 -6.95 -3.47
N TYR A 149 -4.92 -8.27 -3.30
CA TYR A 149 -4.08 -9.08 -4.18
C TYR A 149 -4.64 -9.10 -5.61
N GLY A 150 -5.97 -9.15 -5.76
CA GLY A 150 -6.66 -8.98 -7.05
C GLY A 150 -6.26 -7.69 -7.77
N LEU A 151 -6.22 -6.56 -7.05
CA LEU A 151 -5.73 -5.27 -7.59
C LEU A 151 -4.31 -5.36 -8.15
N VAL A 152 -3.40 -5.98 -7.39
CA VAL A 152 -2.00 -6.12 -7.81
C VAL A 152 -1.86 -7.00 -9.04
N LEU A 153 -2.61 -8.10 -9.12
CA LEU A 153 -2.61 -8.98 -10.30
C LEU A 153 -3.24 -8.31 -11.52
N ALA A 154 -4.37 -7.61 -11.32
CA ALA A 154 -5.05 -6.88 -12.38
C ALA A 154 -4.15 -5.77 -12.95
N ALA A 155 -3.51 -4.98 -12.08
CA ALA A 155 -2.55 -3.96 -12.50
C ALA A 155 -1.42 -4.57 -13.34
N TRP A 156 -0.79 -5.65 -12.85
CA TRP A 156 0.27 -6.35 -13.57
C TRP A 156 -0.18 -6.87 -14.94
N SER A 157 -1.37 -7.45 -15.03
CA SER A 157 -1.93 -7.96 -16.29
C SER A 157 -2.19 -6.87 -17.32
N LYS A 158 -2.34 -5.63 -16.89
CA LYS A 158 -2.53 -4.43 -17.71
C LYS A 158 -1.21 -3.65 -17.95
N GLY A 159 -0.07 -4.20 -17.57
CA GLY A 159 1.24 -3.58 -17.75
C GLY A 159 1.61 -2.52 -16.71
N LEU A 160 0.87 -2.43 -15.60
CA LEU A 160 1.16 -1.53 -14.50
C LEU A 160 1.93 -2.24 -13.38
N GLY A 161 3.00 -1.60 -12.90
CA GLY A 161 3.66 -2.01 -11.66
C GLY A 161 2.84 -1.59 -10.43
N ALA A 162 2.86 -2.41 -9.38
CA ALA A 162 2.19 -2.08 -8.12
C ALA A 162 2.99 -2.59 -6.91
N VAL A 163 2.74 -1.99 -5.75
CA VAL A 163 3.24 -2.44 -4.44
C VAL A 163 2.16 -2.20 -3.38
N ILE A 164 1.96 -3.17 -2.49
CA ILE A 164 1.17 -2.96 -1.27
C ILE A 164 2.08 -2.21 -0.29
N ASN A 165 1.65 -1.03 0.17
CA ASN A 165 2.50 -0.09 0.88
C ASN A 165 1.93 0.27 2.27
N GLY A 166 2.33 -0.48 3.30
CA GLY A 166 1.95 -0.18 4.68
C GLY A 166 2.60 1.08 5.27
N GLN A 167 3.72 1.59 4.70
CA GLN A 167 4.34 2.84 5.16
C GLN A 167 3.52 4.07 4.75
N GLY A 168 2.90 4.01 3.59
CA GLY A 168 2.10 5.11 3.05
C GLY A 168 0.88 5.49 3.87
N ILE A 169 0.44 4.61 4.78
CA ILE A 169 -0.71 4.83 5.66
C ILE A 169 -0.31 5.06 7.14
N MET A 170 0.99 5.12 7.45
CA MET A 170 1.45 5.28 8.85
C MET A 170 1.09 6.63 9.48
N GLN A 171 0.70 7.60 8.66
CA GLN A 171 0.10 8.86 9.12
C GLN A 171 -1.37 8.89 8.67
N SER A 172 -2.18 7.94 9.18
CA SER A 172 -3.57 7.77 8.77
C SER A 172 -4.43 9.04 8.82
N PRO A 173 -4.26 9.98 9.77
CA PRO A 173 -5.01 11.24 9.74
C PRO A 173 -4.79 12.06 8.46
N VAL A 174 -3.54 12.10 7.95
CA VAL A 174 -3.21 12.78 6.68
C VAL A 174 -3.89 12.10 5.50
N VAL A 175 -3.81 10.77 5.46
CA VAL A 175 -4.43 9.99 4.38
C VAL A 175 -5.93 10.13 4.39
N ARG A 176 -6.55 10.08 5.56
CA ARG A 176 -8.00 10.21 5.76
C ARG A 176 -8.51 11.56 5.26
N GLU A 177 -7.84 12.64 5.66
CA GLU A 177 -8.18 13.99 5.23
C GLU A 177 -8.05 14.17 3.72
N ALA A 178 -6.88 13.81 3.16
CA ALA A 178 -6.61 13.98 1.73
C ALA A 178 -7.52 13.15 0.82
N ALA A 179 -7.93 11.96 1.27
CA ALA A 179 -8.78 11.04 0.51
C ALA A 179 -10.28 11.19 0.84
N ASN A 180 -10.68 12.08 1.75
CA ASN A 180 -12.04 12.24 2.27
C ASN A 180 -12.65 10.90 2.72
N ILE A 181 -11.88 10.10 3.47
CA ILE A 181 -12.32 8.77 3.92
C ILE A 181 -13.33 8.95 5.05
N PRO A 182 -14.56 8.39 4.93
CA PRO A 182 -15.59 8.48 5.95
C PRO A 182 -15.17 7.80 7.28
N GLU A 183 -15.70 8.30 8.41
CA GLU A 183 -15.38 7.78 9.75
C GLU A 183 -15.80 6.32 9.97
N ASP A 184 -16.80 5.85 9.23
CA ASP A 184 -17.29 4.46 9.28
C ASP A 184 -16.41 3.47 8.49
N GLN A 185 -15.32 3.95 7.88
CA GLN A 185 -14.32 3.12 7.22
C GLN A 185 -12.99 3.09 7.99
N VAL A 186 -12.28 1.98 7.88
CA VAL A 186 -10.94 1.77 8.46
C VAL A 186 -9.92 1.61 7.36
N ILE A 187 -8.81 2.33 7.44
CA ILE A 187 -7.69 2.23 6.50
C ILE A 187 -6.89 0.96 6.79
N LEU A 188 -6.79 0.06 5.80
CA LEU A 188 -6.03 -1.17 5.90
C LEU A 188 -4.63 -1.03 5.29
N THR A 189 -4.56 -0.54 4.04
CA THR A 189 -3.30 -0.36 3.29
C THR A 189 -3.44 0.65 2.15
#